data_6f022d7675cf8cd77f4230a57a248e66
#
_entry.id   6f022d7675cf8cd77f4230a57a248e66
#
_cell.length_a   1.000
_cell.length_b   1.000
_cell.length_c   1.000
_cell.angle_alpha   90.00
_cell.angle_beta   90.00
_cell.angle_gamma   90.00
#
_symmetry.space_group_name_H-M   'P 1'
#
loop_
_entity.id
_entity.type
_entity.pdbx_description
1 polymer ?
#
loop_
_entity_poly.entity_id
_entity_poly.type
_entity_poly.pdbx_seq_one_letter_code
_entity_poly.pdbx_strand_id
1 'polypeptide(L)'
;QRDHCMVTSVKLARERGPFPAISGSIYDPENFRWAPPQPITPYQRSYDRPEIDWQGLIDEIREHGIRNAAQTTIAPTGTIATVAGCEGYGCEPVFALAYIRHVNDNGNDLPLIYASPQVEEALVKSGINPEQREGIIEQVMHEGSCQHVEAVPEEIRRVFVVSSDISAKEHVCMQAAMQTFVDNSLSKTINFPAGATEDDVARAYMLAWEIGCKGITVYVTGSREKVVLETQATARKKQVAESAGEEAIEQFTIWHETKKPRPRFLTGFTYSIETPLGKAFITVNENGSNQPFEVFINTAKAGSDTAAVSEAIGRLLSYTLRLASTIEPSR
;
A
#
# COMPACT_ATOMS: atom_id res chain seq x y z
N GLN A 1 18.73 -13.52 -4.15
CA GLN A 1 17.48 -13.70 -4.93
C GLN A 1 17.58 -13.03 -6.29
N ARG A 2 17.95 -11.76 -6.39
CA ARG A 2 18.12 -11.02 -7.65
C ARG A 2 19.00 -11.76 -8.64
N ASP A 3 20.21 -12.11 -8.24
CA ASP A 3 21.17 -12.87 -8.99
C ASP A 3 20.57 -14.18 -9.53
N HIS A 4 19.99 -14.99 -8.66
CA HIS A 4 19.37 -16.26 -9.04
C HIS A 4 18.25 -16.08 -10.08
N CYS A 5 17.42 -15.03 -9.96
CA CYS A 5 16.40 -14.73 -10.96
C CYS A 5 17.01 -14.41 -12.33
N MET A 6 18.10 -13.65 -12.37
CA MET A 6 18.78 -13.29 -13.61
C MET A 6 19.42 -14.51 -14.29
N VAL A 7 20.17 -15.32 -13.54
CA VAL A 7 20.77 -16.56 -14.04
C VAL A 7 19.68 -17.50 -14.61
N THR A 8 18.56 -17.65 -13.89
CA THR A 8 17.44 -18.47 -14.37
C THR A 8 16.81 -17.89 -15.63
N SER A 9 16.66 -16.55 -15.71
CA SER A 9 16.09 -15.89 -16.87
C SER A 9 16.98 -16.01 -18.11
N VAL A 10 18.30 -16.03 -17.96
CA VAL A 10 19.24 -16.34 -19.05
C VAL A 10 19.11 -17.78 -19.52
N LYS A 11 19.03 -18.75 -18.58
CA LYS A 11 18.78 -20.16 -18.94
C LYS A 11 17.49 -20.31 -19.75
N LEU A 12 16.42 -19.63 -19.34
CA LEU A 12 15.17 -19.62 -20.10
C LEU A 12 15.31 -18.94 -21.47
N ALA A 13 16.17 -17.93 -21.60
CA ALA A 13 16.42 -17.29 -22.88
C ALA A 13 17.15 -18.24 -23.87
N ARG A 14 18.06 -19.07 -23.39
CA ARG A 14 18.71 -20.12 -24.21
C ARG A 14 17.71 -21.10 -24.79
N GLU A 15 16.68 -21.46 -24.01
CA GLU A 15 15.68 -22.47 -24.43
C GLU A 15 14.54 -21.87 -25.27
N ARG A 16 14.13 -20.61 -24.99
CA ARG A 16 12.90 -20.00 -25.51
C ARG A 16 13.11 -18.69 -26.23
N GLY A 17 14.36 -18.27 -26.41
CA GLY A 17 14.72 -16.95 -26.89
C GLY A 17 14.55 -15.85 -25.82
N PRO A 18 15.17 -14.68 -26.02
CA PRO A 18 15.01 -13.52 -25.17
C PRO A 18 13.58 -12.96 -25.23
N PHE A 19 13.27 -11.98 -24.38
CA PHE A 19 11.99 -11.28 -24.52
C PHE A 19 11.92 -10.50 -25.84
N PRO A 20 10.74 -10.41 -26.50
CA PRO A 20 10.63 -9.91 -27.88
C PRO A 20 11.13 -8.48 -28.09
N ALA A 21 11.00 -7.61 -27.10
CA ALA A 21 11.40 -6.20 -27.16
C ALA A 21 12.80 -5.97 -26.53
N ILE A 22 13.73 -6.91 -26.66
CA ILE A 22 15.07 -6.78 -26.07
C ILE A 22 15.90 -5.71 -26.80
N SER A 23 15.71 -5.55 -28.10
CA SER A 23 16.39 -4.51 -28.89
C SER A 23 15.98 -3.11 -28.36
N GLY A 24 16.97 -2.24 -28.16
CA GLY A 24 16.80 -0.91 -27.57
C GLY A 24 16.63 -0.91 -26.03
N SER A 25 16.48 -2.08 -25.40
CA SER A 25 16.44 -2.19 -23.93
C SER A 25 17.83 -2.03 -23.30
N ILE A 26 17.90 -2.05 -21.95
CA ILE A 26 19.19 -2.08 -21.24
C ILE A 26 19.96 -3.40 -21.43
N TYR A 27 19.27 -4.45 -21.86
CA TYR A 27 19.80 -5.79 -22.11
C TYR A 27 20.07 -6.05 -23.59
N ASP A 28 19.95 -5.03 -24.44
CA ASP A 28 20.22 -5.16 -25.87
C ASP A 28 21.67 -5.63 -26.11
N PRO A 29 21.92 -6.79 -26.74
CA PRO A 29 23.27 -7.28 -26.99
C PRO A 29 24.14 -6.32 -27.81
N GLU A 30 23.54 -5.56 -28.72
CA GLU A 30 24.25 -4.59 -29.55
C GLU A 30 24.59 -3.29 -28.83
N ASN A 31 23.80 -2.94 -27.80
CA ASN A 31 23.98 -1.73 -26.99
C ASN A 31 23.72 -2.00 -25.54
N PHE A 32 24.49 -2.90 -24.95
CA PHE A 32 24.33 -3.39 -23.59
C PHE A 32 24.64 -2.31 -22.55
N ARG A 33 23.66 -1.96 -21.71
CA ARG A 33 23.74 -0.89 -20.71
C ARG A 33 23.46 -1.35 -19.29
N TRP A 34 23.02 -2.60 -19.11
CA TRP A 34 22.77 -3.10 -17.77
C TRP A 34 24.08 -3.25 -16.99
N ALA A 35 24.04 -2.86 -15.71
CA ALA A 35 25.15 -3.05 -14.76
C ALA A 35 24.65 -3.76 -13.49
N PRO A 36 25.52 -4.53 -12.82
CA PRO A 36 25.22 -5.12 -11.53
C PRO A 36 24.79 -4.06 -10.51
N PRO A 37 23.79 -4.37 -9.66
CA PRO A 37 23.35 -3.45 -8.63
C PRO A 37 24.47 -3.19 -7.62
N GLN A 38 24.61 -1.92 -7.21
CA GLN A 38 25.55 -1.49 -6.19
C GLN A 38 24.78 -0.98 -4.99
N PRO A 39 25.17 -1.31 -3.75
CA PRO A 39 24.54 -0.76 -2.56
C PRO A 39 24.70 0.76 -2.51
N ILE A 40 23.71 1.47 -1.98
CA ILE A 40 23.74 2.94 -1.82
C ILE A 40 24.98 3.38 -0.99
N THR A 41 25.31 2.60 0.04
CA THR A 41 26.52 2.76 0.82
C THR A 41 27.31 1.45 0.85
N PRO A 42 28.65 1.50 0.80
CA PRO A 42 29.46 0.30 0.88
C PRO A 42 29.13 -0.53 2.13
N TYR A 43 29.15 -1.83 2.00
CA TYR A 43 28.95 -2.72 3.13
C TYR A 43 30.12 -2.62 4.14
N GLN A 44 29.80 -2.53 5.42
CA GLN A 44 30.81 -2.50 6.48
C GLN A 44 31.49 -3.85 6.72
N ARG A 45 30.85 -4.95 6.31
CA ARG A 45 31.35 -6.33 6.45
C ARG A 45 30.74 -7.22 5.35
N SER A 46 31.34 -8.38 5.10
CA SER A 46 30.91 -9.33 4.05
C SER A 46 29.55 -9.97 4.34
N TYR A 47 29.18 -10.17 5.59
CA TYR A 47 28.00 -10.93 6.04
C TYR A 47 27.96 -12.36 5.49
N ASP A 48 29.12 -12.96 5.23
CA ASP A 48 29.28 -14.33 4.70
C ASP A 48 28.42 -14.58 3.42
N ARG A 49 28.25 -13.51 2.62
CA ARG A 49 27.52 -13.63 1.36
C ARG A 49 28.36 -14.36 0.33
N PRO A 50 27.73 -15.26 -0.47
CA PRO A 50 28.43 -15.88 -1.57
C PRO A 50 28.86 -14.82 -2.60
N GLU A 51 30.02 -15.00 -3.21
CA GLU A 51 30.42 -14.23 -4.35
C GLU A 51 29.51 -14.50 -5.54
N ILE A 52 29.16 -13.44 -6.28
CA ILE A 52 28.33 -13.52 -7.46
C ILE A 52 29.23 -13.21 -8.66
N ASP A 53 29.29 -14.14 -9.59
CA ASP A 53 29.99 -13.95 -10.87
C ASP A 53 29.17 -13.03 -11.80
N TRP A 54 29.28 -11.72 -11.53
CA TRP A 54 28.59 -10.71 -12.33
C TRP A 54 29.14 -10.63 -13.75
N GLN A 55 30.44 -10.87 -13.96
CA GLN A 55 31.03 -10.82 -15.28
C GLN A 55 30.55 -11.97 -16.15
N GLY A 56 30.57 -13.17 -15.62
CA GLY A 56 30.02 -14.34 -16.32
C GLY A 56 28.54 -14.16 -16.65
N LEU A 57 27.73 -13.57 -15.74
CA LEU A 57 26.34 -13.27 -16.02
C LEU A 57 26.15 -12.23 -17.13
N ILE A 58 26.99 -11.18 -17.17
CA ILE A 58 26.97 -10.17 -18.26
C ILE A 58 27.28 -10.83 -19.60
N ASP A 59 28.29 -11.66 -19.66
CA ASP A 59 28.70 -12.34 -20.88
C ASP A 59 27.62 -13.29 -21.39
N GLU A 60 26.98 -14.01 -20.49
CA GLU A 60 25.81 -14.86 -20.79
C GLU A 60 24.62 -14.06 -21.34
N ILE A 61 24.32 -12.87 -20.75
CA ILE A 61 23.24 -12.02 -21.25
C ILE A 61 23.57 -11.45 -22.64
N ARG A 62 24.82 -11.10 -22.91
CA ARG A 62 25.24 -10.62 -24.21
C ARG A 62 25.14 -11.68 -25.29
N GLU A 63 25.43 -12.93 -24.93
CA GLU A 63 25.41 -14.06 -25.89
C GLU A 63 23.98 -14.55 -26.15
N HIS A 64 23.16 -14.70 -25.11
CA HIS A 64 21.87 -15.39 -25.19
C HIS A 64 20.67 -14.45 -24.98
N GLY A 65 20.89 -13.22 -24.54
CA GLY A 65 19.86 -12.33 -24.07
C GLY A 65 19.29 -12.77 -22.70
N ILE A 66 18.18 -12.19 -22.32
CA ILE A 66 17.45 -12.51 -21.10
C ILE A 66 15.97 -12.68 -21.38
N ARG A 67 15.32 -13.70 -20.78
CA ARG A 67 13.93 -14.04 -21.08
C ARG A 67 12.94 -13.06 -20.50
N ASN A 68 13.19 -12.52 -19.30
CA ASN A 68 12.30 -11.65 -18.56
C ASN A 68 12.85 -10.23 -18.55
N ALA A 69 12.12 -9.26 -19.07
CA ALA A 69 12.51 -7.85 -19.06
C ALA A 69 12.58 -7.26 -17.65
N ALA A 70 11.77 -7.79 -16.74
CA ALA A 70 11.78 -7.46 -15.32
C ALA A 70 11.50 -8.75 -14.49
N GLN A 71 12.11 -8.87 -13.31
CA GLN A 71 12.14 -10.14 -12.57
C GLN A 71 11.70 -10.00 -11.11
N THR A 72 11.98 -8.86 -10.48
CA THR A 72 11.77 -8.68 -9.04
C THR A 72 10.96 -7.44 -8.73
N THR A 73 10.11 -7.55 -7.73
CA THR A 73 9.33 -6.46 -7.12
C THR A 73 9.15 -6.72 -5.63
N ILE A 74 8.83 -5.69 -4.86
CA ILE A 74 8.36 -5.85 -3.48
C ILE A 74 6.92 -5.34 -3.45
N ALA A 75 5.98 -6.29 -3.48
CA ALA A 75 4.56 -6.01 -3.40
C ALA A 75 4.15 -5.66 -1.96
N PRO A 76 2.99 -5.00 -1.74
CA PRO A 76 2.49 -4.69 -0.39
C PRO A 76 2.30 -5.92 0.50
N THR A 77 1.84 -7.05 -0.05
CA THR A 77 1.60 -8.34 0.63
C THR A 77 0.68 -8.28 1.86
N GLY A 78 -0.12 -7.21 2.04
CA GLY A 78 -0.93 -7.02 3.24
C GLY A 78 -1.88 -8.18 3.56
N THR A 79 -2.71 -8.60 2.58
CA THR A 79 -3.64 -9.72 2.77
C THR A 79 -2.91 -11.04 2.96
N ILE A 80 -1.86 -11.29 2.19
CA ILE A 80 -1.07 -12.54 2.28
C ILE A 80 -0.39 -12.64 3.64
N ALA A 81 0.20 -11.55 4.14
CA ALA A 81 0.80 -11.51 5.47
C ALA A 81 -0.22 -11.80 6.57
N THR A 82 -1.42 -11.23 6.48
CA THR A 82 -2.51 -11.49 7.44
C THR A 82 -2.90 -12.98 7.44
N VAL A 83 -3.06 -13.59 6.27
CA VAL A 83 -3.39 -15.02 6.15
C VAL A 83 -2.26 -15.91 6.68
N ALA A 84 -1.00 -15.49 6.49
CA ALA A 84 0.18 -16.21 6.99
C ALA A 84 0.47 -15.96 8.48
N GLY A 85 -0.31 -15.12 9.18
CA GLY A 85 -0.08 -14.78 10.58
C GLY A 85 1.17 -13.93 10.81
N CYS A 86 1.64 -13.19 9.78
CA CYS A 86 2.79 -12.30 9.89
C CYS A 86 2.36 -10.92 10.39
N GLU A 87 3.10 -10.35 11.33
CA GLU A 87 2.84 -9.00 11.83
C GLU A 87 3.26 -7.90 10.84
N GLY A 88 4.36 -8.11 10.13
CA GLY A 88 4.85 -7.21 9.08
C GLY A 88 4.50 -7.69 7.68
N TYR A 89 4.57 -6.79 6.70
CA TYR A 89 4.27 -7.07 5.30
C TYR A 89 5.17 -6.27 4.35
N GLY A 90 5.56 -6.90 3.23
CA GLY A 90 6.46 -6.31 2.25
C GLY A 90 7.79 -5.85 2.85
N CYS A 91 8.15 -4.58 2.64
CA CYS A 91 9.28 -3.91 3.29
C CYS A 91 8.83 -2.80 4.26
N GLU A 92 7.56 -2.83 4.66
CA GLU A 92 7.03 -1.88 5.64
C GLU A 92 7.43 -2.29 7.06
N PRO A 93 7.76 -1.33 7.94
CA PRO A 93 7.75 -1.60 9.37
C PRO A 93 6.32 -1.90 9.81
N VAL A 94 6.14 -2.58 10.94
CA VAL A 94 4.81 -2.76 11.52
C VAL A 94 4.18 -1.39 11.80
N PHE A 95 2.88 -1.28 11.57
CA PHE A 95 2.16 -0.02 11.77
C PHE A 95 2.22 0.43 13.23
N ALA A 96 1.87 -0.46 14.15
CA ALA A 96 1.90 -0.28 15.58
C ALA A 96 1.97 -1.67 16.25
N LEU A 97 2.47 -1.74 17.49
CA LEU A 97 2.50 -2.97 18.28
C LEU A 97 1.12 -3.35 18.82
N ALA A 98 0.23 -2.36 18.95
CA ALA A 98 -1.19 -2.57 19.21
C ALA A 98 -2.00 -1.51 18.48
N TYR A 99 -3.14 -1.90 17.89
CA TYR A 99 -3.98 -1.01 17.10
C TYR A 99 -5.41 -1.55 16.97
N ILE A 100 -6.31 -0.66 16.54
CA ILE A 100 -7.67 -1.01 16.15
C ILE A 100 -7.70 -1.11 14.64
N ARG A 101 -8.16 -2.24 14.12
CA ARG A 101 -8.37 -2.46 12.69
C ARG A 101 -9.86 -2.39 12.39
N HIS A 102 -10.25 -1.46 11.56
CA HIS A 102 -11.61 -1.33 11.08
C HIS A 102 -11.83 -2.24 9.87
N VAL A 103 -12.74 -3.19 10.01
CA VAL A 103 -13.14 -4.12 8.95
C VAL A 103 -14.56 -3.81 8.53
N ASN A 104 -14.77 -3.56 7.25
CA ASN A 104 -16.12 -3.38 6.72
C ASN A 104 -16.79 -4.75 6.55
N ASP A 105 -17.71 -5.06 7.45
CA ASP A 105 -18.56 -6.24 7.36
C ASP A 105 -19.96 -5.84 6.87
N ASN A 106 -20.20 -6.02 5.56
CA ASN A 106 -21.48 -5.75 4.91
C ASN A 106 -22.05 -4.33 5.15
N GLY A 107 -21.19 -3.34 5.30
CA GLY A 107 -21.55 -1.93 5.57
C GLY A 107 -21.48 -1.54 7.05
N ASN A 108 -21.26 -2.49 7.95
CA ASN A 108 -20.98 -2.22 9.34
C ASN A 108 -19.47 -2.12 9.57
N ASP A 109 -19.05 -1.17 10.38
CA ASP A 109 -17.67 -1.06 10.85
C ASP A 109 -17.47 -1.98 12.04
N LEU A 110 -16.62 -3.00 11.87
CA LEU A 110 -16.23 -3.94 12.93
C LEU A 110 -14.83 -3.59 13.42
N PRO A 111 -14.66 -2.97 14.60
CA PRO A 111 -13.35 -2.72 15.17
C PRO A 111 -12.76 -4.00 15.76
N LEU A 112 -11.60 -4.43 15.26
CA LEU A 112 -10.83 -5.54 15.78
C LEU A 112 -9.59 -5.01 16.49
N ILE A 113 -9.44 -5.33 17.76
CA ILE A 113 -8.26 -4.97 18.56
C ILE A 113 -7.17 -6.00 18.29
N TYR A 114 -5.99 -5.51 17.95
CA TYR A 114 -4.79 -6.30 17.76
C TYR A 114 -3.71 -5.86 18.74
N ALA A 115 -3.01 -6.80 19.33
CA ALA A 115 -1.79 -6.60 20.11
C ALA A 115 -0.74 -7.61 19.66
N SER A 116 0.51 -7.20 19.54
CA SER A 116 1.62 -8.05 19.08
C SER A 116 1.94 -9.15 20.10
N PRO A 117 1.74 -10.44 19.76
CA PRO A 117 2.14 -11.54 20.63
C PRO A 117 3.65 -11.61 20.84
N GLN A 118 4.44 -11.11 19.88
CA GLN A 118 5.91 -11.14 19.97
C GLN A 118 6.43 -10.19 21.04
N VAL A 119 5.77 -9.03 21.23
CA VAL A 119 6.11 -8.10 22.32
C VAL A 119 5.86 -8.77 23.68
N GLU A 120 4.71 -9.40 23.86
CA GLU A 120 4.38 -10.10 25.08
C GLU A 120 5.38 -11.23 25.38
N GLU A 121 5.72 -12.02 24.37
CA GLU A 121 6.73 -13.08 24.48
C GLU A 121 8.11 -12.52 24.87
N ALA A 122 8.53 -11.39 24.28
CA ALA A 122 9.79 -10.74 24.61
C ALA A 122 9.82 -10.23 26.06
N LEU A 123 8.73 -9.64 26.53
CA LEU A 123 8.60 -9.20 27.92
C LEU A 123 8.65 -10.38 28.91
N VAL A 124 8.03 -11.51 28.55
CA VAL A 124 8.11 -12.76 29.34
C VAL A 124 9.55 -13.26 29.42
N LYS A 125 10.24 -13.33 28.28
CA LYS A 125 11.64 -13.78 28.22
C LYS A 125 12.60 -12.89 28.99
N SER A 126 12.29 -11.61 29.11
CA SER A 126 13.08 -10.65 29.93
C SER A 126 12.78 -10.74 31.42
N GLY A 127 11.92 -11.66 31.86
CA GLY A 127 11.65 -11.92 33.27
C GLY A 127 10.72 -10.87 33.93
N ILE A 128 10.02 -10.05 33.16
CA ILE A 128 9.07 -9.06 33.69
C ILE A 128 7.85 -9.81 34.25
N ASN A 129 7.48 -9.47 35.48
CA ASN A 129 6.37 -10.14 36.17
C ASN A 129 5.01 -9.85 35.49
N PRO A 130 3.97 -10.67 35.73
CA PRO A 130 2.69 -10.55 35.04
C PRO A 130 2.00 -9.21 35.22
N GLU A 131 2.01 -8.63 36.42
CA GLU A 131 1.36 -7.37 36.77
C GLU A 131 2.03 -6.20 36.03
N GLN A 132 3.35 -6.16 36.00
CA GLN A 132 4.11 -5.15 35.23
C GLN A 132 3.87 -5.29 33.72
N ARG A 133 3.78 -6.53 33.21
CA ARG A 133 3.50 -6.76 31.79
C ARG A 133 2.13 -6.24 31.38
N GLU A 134 1.10 -6.46 32.22
CA GLU A 134 -0.25 -5.94 31.96
C GLU A 134 -0.24 -4.42 31.84
N GLY A 135 0.42 -3.72 32.77
CA GLY A 135 0.57 -2.27 32.69
C GLY A 135 1.37 -1.77 31.49
N ILE A 136 2.42 -2.52 31.05
CA ILE A 136 3.16 -2.21 29.83
C ILE A 136 2.28 -2.40 28.60
N ILE A 137 1.58 -3.51 28.50
CA ILE A 137 0.71 -3.80 27.35
C ILE A 137 -0.41 -2.76 27.25
N GLU A 138 -1.00 -2.31 28.36
CA GLU A 138 -2.00 -1.25 28.36
C GLU A 138 -1.43 0.08 27.80
N GLN A 139 -0.22 0.47 28.19
CA GLN A 139 0.45 1.66 27.65
C GLN A 139 0.75 1.51 26.15
N VAL A 140 1.28 0.36 25.73
CA VAL A 140 1.53 0.04 24.32
C VAL A 140 0.23 0.05 23.50
N MET A 141 -0.87 -0.44 24.05
CA MET A 141 -2.19 -0.37 23.39
C MET A 141 -2.66 1.07 23.21
N HIS A 142 -2.36 1.95 24.14
CA HIS A 142 -2.72 3.36 24.03
C HIS A 142 -1.87 4.07 22.99
N GLU A 143 -0.55 3.91 23.02
CA GLU A 143 0.41 4.66 22.17
C GLU A 143 0.66 4.01 20.81
N GLY A 144 0.50 2.70 20.72
CA GLY A 144 0.84 1.90 19.52
C GLY A 144 2.32 1.55 19.42
N SER A 145 3.19 2.16 20.24
CA SER A 145 4.64 1.98 20.28
C SER A 145 5.12 1.70 21.70
N CYS A 146 6.27 1.07 21.86
CA CYS A 146 6.93 0.89 23.16
C CYS A 146 8.11 1.86 23.40
N GLN A 147 8.40 2.78 22.48
CA GLN A 147 9.59 3.61 22.56
C GLN A 147 9.60 4.55 23.77
N HIS A 148 8.45 5.05 24.18
CA HIS A 148 8.28 5.97 25.31
C HIS A 148 7.84 5.27 26.61
N VAL A 149 7.71 3.95 26.60
CA VAL A 149 7.31 3.17 27.78
C VAL A 149 8.58 2.82 28.57
N GLU A 150 8.89 3.59 29.60
CA GLU A 150 10.10 3.45 30.41
C GLU A 150 10.27 2.06 31.05
N ALA A 151 9.16 1.41 31.37
CA ALA A 151 9.13 0.06 31.95
C ALA A 151 9.57 -1.05 30.97
N VAL A 152 9.65 -0.76 29.66
CA VAL A 152 10.14 -1.69 28.64
C VAL A 152 11.66 -1.60 28.58
N PRO A 153 12.40 -2.73 28.72
CA PRO A 153 13.85 -2.77 28.58
C PRO A 153 14.33 -2.19 27.26
N GLU A 154 15.47 -1.49 27.28
CA GLU A 154 16.03 -0.85 26.07
C GLU A 154 16.29 -1.85 24.94
N GLU A 155 16.75 -3.04 25.24
CA GLU A 155 16.97 -4.12 24.28
C GLU A 155 15.69 -4.51 23.53
N ILE A 156 14.53 -4.49 24.18
CA ILE A 156 13.23 -4.73 23.55
C ILE A 156 12.84 -3.52 22.72
N ARG A 157 12.94 -2.30 23.26
CA ARG A 157 12.62 -1.07 22.50
C ARG A 157 13.42 -0.96 21.21
N ARG A 158 14.70 -1.34 21.23
CA ARG A 158 15.56 -1.32 20.02
C ARG A 158 15.14 -2.28 18.93
N VAL A 159 14.40 -3.33 19.26
CA VAL A 159 13.91 -4.33 18.29
C VAL A 159 12.49 -4.01 17.83
N PHE A 160 11.64 -3.60 18.77
CA PHE A 160 10.21 -3.35 18.50
C PHE A 160 9.97 -1.89 18.11
N VAL A 161 10.50 -1.50 16.97
CA VAL A 161 10.32 -0.17 16.36
C VAL A 161 9.17 -0.22 15.38
N VAL A 162 8.25 0.72 15.48
CA VAL A 162 7.07 0.81 14.61
C VAL A 162 7.19 1.96 13.61
N SER A 163 6.25 2.03 12.69
CA SER A 163 6.26 2.99 11.58
C SER A 163 6.34 4.45 12.04
N SER A 164 5.67 4.81 13.15
CA SER A 164 5.70 6.18 13.68
C SER A 164 7.00 6.55 14.39
N ASP A 165 7.83 5.57 14.77
CA ASP A 165 9.11 5.78 15.43
C ASP A 165 10.24 6.09 14.43
N ILE A 166 9.98 5.88 13.14
CA ILE A 166 10.95 6.00 12.04
C ILE A 166 10.75 7.34 11.33
N SER A 167 11.80 8.10 11.13
CA SER A 167 11.73 9.37 10.41
C SER A 167 11.43 9.17 8.92
N ALA A 168 10.84 10.18 8.28
CA ALA A 168 10.57 10.17 6.84
C ALA A 168 11.84 9.90 6.01
N LYS A 169 12.98 10.47 6.42
CA LYS A 169 14.28 10.23 5.78
C LYS A 169 14.69 8.76 5.84
N GLU A 170 14.56 8.12 7.00
CA GLU A 170 14.90 6.69 7.17
C GLU A 170 13.98 5.79 6.35
N HIS A 171 12.68 6.10 6.30
CA HIS A 171 11.73 5.43 5.43
C HIS A 171 12.17 5.48 3.96
N VAL A 172 12.55 6.68 3.46
CA VAL A 172 13.00 6.87 2.07
C VAL A 172 14.33 6.15 1.83
N CYS A 173 15.29 6.23 2.76
CA CYS A 173 16.56 5.52 2.63
C CYS A 173 16.38 4.00 2.59
N MET A 174 15.49 3.43 3.41
CA MET A 174 15.17 2.00 3.36
C MET A 174 14.57 1.62 2.01
N GLN A 175 13.64 2.42 1.49
CA GLN A 175 13.06 2.20 0.17
C GLN A 175 14.13 2.19 -0.91
N ALA A 176 15.02 3.16 -0.93
CA ALA A 176 16.07 3.27 -1.92
C ALA A 176 17.07 2.10 -1.83
N ALA A 177 17.43 1.69 -0.61
CA ALA A 177 18.31 0.55 -0.39
C ALA A 177 17.73 -0.74 -1.00
N MET A 178 16.42 -0.97 -0.86
CA MET A 178 15.72 -2.10 -1.48
C MET A 178 15.57 -1.91 -2.99
N GLN A 179 15.25 -0.68 -3.46
CA GLN A 179 15.05 -0.38 -4.88
C GLN A 179 16.30 -0.68 -5.72
N THR A 180 17.49 -0.49 -5.17
CA THR A 180 18.75 -0.83 -5.84
C THR A 180 18.79 -2.28 -6.33
N PHE A 181 18.17 -3.19 -5.57
CA PHE A 181 18.18 -4.63 -5.88
C PHE A 181 16.87 -5.15 -6.49
N VAL A 182 15.96 -4.26 -6.88
CA VAL A 182 14.64 -4.61 -7.42
C VAL A 182 14.45 -3.95 -8.78
N ASP A 183 14.04 -4.73 -9.80
CA ASP A 183 13.86 -4.24 -11.17
C ASP A 183 12.66 -3.33 -11.32
N ASN A 184 11.54 -3.76 -10.76
CA ASN A 184 10.29 -3.01 -10.75
C ASN A 184 10.27 -2.03 -9.58
N SER A 185 9.18 -1.32 -9.45
CA SER A 185 8.92 -0.54 -8.25
C SER A 185 8.71 -1.43 -7.04
N LEU A 186 8.78 -0.83 -5.88
CA LEU A 186 8.41 -1.46 -4.62
C LEU A 186 7.36 -0.59 -3.91
N SER A 187 6.54 -1.24 -3.08
CA SER A 187 5.54 -0.55 -2.27
C SER A 187 6.11 -0.23 -0.90
N LYS A 188 6.21 1.06 -0.62
CA LYS A 188 6.56 1.54 0.72
C LYS A 188 5.91 2.88 1.00
N THR A 189 5.32 2.98 2.19
CA THR A 189 4.73 4.21 2.67
C THR A 189 5.74 4.99 3.52
N ILE A 190 5.83 6.28 3.26
CA ILE A 190 6.55 7.23 4.09
C ILE A 190 5.53 7.85 5.03
N ASN A 191 5.61 7.50 6.31
CA ASN A 191 4.67 7.95 7.31
C ASN A 191 5.15 9.25 7.94
N PHE A 192 4.26 10.22 8.01
CA PHE A 192 4.49 11.52 8.62
C PHE A 192 3.55 11.74 9.82
N PRO A 193 4.01 12.44 10.87
CA PRO A 193 3.15 12.85 11.96
C PRO A 193 2.11 13.87 11.51
N ALA A 194 1.03 14.07 12.30
CA ALA A 194 -0.05 15.00 11.98
C ALA A 194 0.38 16.47 11.81
N GLY A 195 1.54 16.87 12.34
CA GLY A 195 2.07 18.23 12.20
C GLY A 195 3.04 18.42 11.03
N ALA A 196 3.19 17.43 10.13
CA ALA A 196 4.07 17.55 8.98
C ALA A 196 3.59 18.64 8.01
N THR A 197 4.54 19.42 7.49
CA THR A 197 4.29 20.50 6.54
C THR A 197 4.41 20.01 5.10
N GLU A 198 3.92 20.81 4.16
CA GLU A 198 4.12 20.55 2.72
C GLU A 198 5.60 20.48 2.35
N ASP A 199 6.45 21.31 2.99
CA ASP A 199 7.89 21.28 2.80
C ASP A 199 8.54 19.97 3.28
N ASP A 200 8.03 19.37 4.36
CA ASP A 200 8.52 18.07 4.82
C ASP A 200 8.24 16.98 3.79
N VAL A 201 7.04 17.00 3.23
CA VAL A 201 6.63 16.07 2.17
C VAL A 201 7.45 16.32 0.90
N ALA A 202 7.61 17.58 0.48
CA ALA A 202 8.40 17.94 -0.69
C ALA A 202 9.86 17.47 -0.56
N ARG A 203 10.47 17.63 0.62
CA ARG A 203 11.84 17.12 0.89
C ARG A 203 11.93 15.59 0.75
N ALA A 204 10.90 14.86 1.19
CA ALA A 204 10.89 13.41 1.03
C ALA A 204 10.79 12.98 -0.44
N TYR A 205 9.97 13.66 -1.25
CA TYR A 205 9.88 13.41 -2.69
C TYR A 205 11.21 13.70 -3.39
N MET A 206 11.85 14.84 -3.09
CA MET A 206 13.14 15.20 -3.66
C MET A 206 14.22 14.20 -3.29
N LEU A 207 14.30 13.83 -2.01
CA LEU A 207 15.26 12.81 -1.55
C LEU A 207 15.03 11.47 -2.25
N ALA A 208 13.78 11.02 -2.37
CA ALA A 208 13.45 9.77 -3.05
C ALA A 208 13.92 9.77 -4.52
N TRP A 209 13.74 10.88 -5.21
CA TRP A 209 14.22 11.07 -6.58
C TRP A 209 15.75 11.05 -6.65
N GLU A 210 16.43 11.81 -5.79
CA GLU A 210 17.90 11.93 -5.74
C GLU A 210 18.59 10.59 -5.51
N ILE A 211 18.02 9.73 -4.64
CA ILE A 211 18.60 8.42 -4.31
C ILE A 211 18.00 7.26 -5.12
N GLY A 212 17.26 7.56 -6.20
CA GLY A 212 16.88 6.60 -7.24
C GLY A 212 15.66 5.73 -6.94
N CYS A 213 14.75 6.16 -6.08
CA CYS A 213 13.46 5.49 -5.92
C CYS A 213 12.60 5.66 -7.19
N LYS A 214 11.93 4.60 -7.63
CA LYS A 214 11.03 4.64 -8.80
C LYS A 214 9.65 5.18 -8.50
N GLY A 215 9.28 5.29 -7.26
CA GLY A 215 8.02 5.84 -6.79
C GLY A 215 8.07 6.07 -5.29
N ILE A 216 7.11 6.79 -4.76
CA ILE A 216 6.98 7.09 -3.35
C ILE A 216 5.50 7.20 -2.99
N THR A 217 5.11 6.70 -1.84
CA THR A 217 3.79 6.88 -1.26
C THR A 217 3.95 7.60 0.07
N VAL A 218 3.18 8.64 0.29
CA VAL A 218 3.18 9.38 1.55
C VAL A 218 1.85 9.26 2.27
N TYR A 219 1.91 9.21 3.58
CA TYR A 219 0.76 9.26 4.46
C TYR A 219 1.04 10.19 5.63
N VAL A 220 0.22 11.23 5.78
CA VAL A 220 0.27 12.13 6.92
C VAL A 220 -0.83 11.72 7.89
N THR A 221 -0.47 11.50 9.15
CA THR A 221 -1.42 11.10 10.19
C THR A 221 -2.54 12.11 10.32
N GLY A 222 -3.80 11.65 10.27
CA GLY A 222 -4.98 12.51 10.33
C GLY A 222 -5.41 13.16 9.01
N SER A 223 -4.70 12.92 7.89
CA SER A 223 -5.06 13.46 6.56
C SER A 223 -6.27 12.76 5.91
N ARG A 224 -6.73 11.66 6.46
CA ARG A 224 -7.90 10.89 5.96
C ARG A 224 -8.96 10.77 7.04
N GLU A 225 -10.21 11.02 6.69
CA GLU A 225 -11.35 10.85 7.61
C GLU A 225 -11.57 9.39 8.03
N LYS A 226 -11.43 8.45 7.09
CA LYS A 226 -11.54 7.01 7.35
C LYS A 226 -10.16 6.37 7.35
N VAL A 227 -9.75 5.90 8.51
CA VAL A 227 -8.49 5.20 8.72
C VAL A 227 -8.79 3.71 8.87
N VAL A 228 -8.00 2.86 8.20
CA VAL A 228 -8.14 1.40 8.31
C VAL A 228 -7.50 0.87 9.59
N LEU A 229 -6.41 1.52 10.03
CA LEU A 229 -5.66 1.18 11.24
C LEU A 229 -5.47 2.44 12.07
N GLU A 230 -5.82 2.40 13.37
CA GLU A 230 -5.60 3.50 14.29
C GLU A 230 -5.18 3.01 15.68
N THR A 231 -4.42 3.83 16.41
CA THR A 231 -4.13 3.57 17.83
C THR A 231 -5.29 4.05 18.71
N GLN A 232 -5.36 3.56 19.93
CA GLN A 232 -6.39 4.04 20.87
C GLN A 232 -6.28 5.54 21.16
N ALA A 233 -5.05 6.08 21.19
CA ALA A 233 -4.83 7.52 21.36
C ALA A 233 -5.39 8.34 20.17
N THR A 234 -5.22 7.84 18.95
CA THR A 234 -5.77 8.49 17.74
C THR A 234 -7.29 8.40 17.71
N ALA A 235 -7.88 7.25 18.05
CA ALA A 235 -9.32 7.06 18.13
C ALA A 235 -9.97 8.00 19.17
N ARG A 236 -9.38 8.12 20.37
CA ARG A 236 -9.88 9.04 21.40
C ARG A 236 -9.79 10.51 20.99
N LYS A 237 -8.69 10.94 20.35
CA LYS A 237 -8.57 12.32 19.86
C LYS A 237 -9.64 12.64 18.82
N LYS A 238 -9.98 11.69 17.96
CA LYS A 238 -11.02 11.83 16.95
C LYS A 238 -12.40 11.96 17.60
N GLN A 239 -12.73 11.11 18.58
CA GLN A 239 -13.98 11.19 19.33
C GLN A 239 -14.14 12.51 20.09
N VAL A 240 -13.06 13.01 20.72
CA VAL A 240 -13.08 14.32 21.41
C VAL A 240 -13.25 15.46 20.40
N ALA A 241 -12.62 15.39 19.22
CA ALA A 241 -12.79 16.39 18.17
C ALA A 241 -14.21 16.36 17.57
N GLU A 242 -14.79 15.18 17.37
CA GLU A 242 -16.17 15.01 16.92
C GLU A 242 -17.17 15.54 17.95
N SER A 243 -16.98 15.24 19.24
CA SER A 243 -17.85 15.76 20.31
C SER A 243 -17.71 17.28 20.58
N ALA A 244 -16.52 17.84 20.33
CA ALA A 244 -16.29 19.29 20.40
C ALA A 244 -16.79 20.04 19.15
N GLY A 245 -16.96 19.34 18.04
CA GLY A 245 -17.46 19.89 16.78
C GLY A 245 -18.98 20.03 16.70
N GLU A 246 -19.74 19.40 17.60
CA GLU A 246 -21.21 19.51 17.61
C GLU A 246 -21.74 20.89 18.06
N GLU A 247 -20.90 21.77 18.64
CA GLU A 247 -21.31 23.12 19.07
C GLU A 247 -20.81 24.27 18.19
N ALA A 248 -20.11 24.03 17.07
CA ALA A 248 -19.58 25.10 16.26
C ALA A 248 -19.78 24.87 14.74
N ILE A 249 -20.75 25.63 14.22
CA ILE A 249 -20.83 26.08 12.81
C ILE A 249 -21.42 25.07 11.80
N GLU A 250 -22.69 25.32 11.44
CA GLU A 250 -23.19 25.06 10.08
C GLU A 250 -22.31 25.77 9.04
N GLN A 251 -21.24 25.14 8.61
CA GLN A 251 -20.57 25.50 7.37
C GLN A 251 -21.05 24.55 6.27
N PHE A 252 -21.68 25.12 5.29
CA PHE A 252 -22.08 24.49 4.05
C PHE A 252 -20.90 23.74 3.42
N THR A 253 -20.83 22.43 3.61
CA THR A 253 -19.95 21.57 2.86
C THR A 253 -20.71 21.07 1.63
N ILE A 254 -20.31 21.53 0.47
CA ILE A 254 -20.96 21.22 -0.83
C ILE A 254 -20.79 19.75 -1.24
N TRP A 255 -19.96 18.98 -0.54
CA TRP A 255 -19.69 17.57 -0.83
C TRP A 255 -19.81 16.72 0.44
N HIS A 256 -20.79 15.84 0.48
CA HIS A 256 -20.77 14.75 1.46
C HIS A 256 -19.82 13.66 0.98
N GLU A 257 -18.71 13.44 1.68
CA GLU A 257 -17.65 12.50 1.30
C GLU A 257 -18.03 11.01 1.45
N THR A 258 -19.20 10.70 1.98
CA THR A 258 -19.64 9.32 2.18
C THR A 258 -20.53 8.84 1.06
N LYS A 259 -20.00 7.95 0.22
CA LYS A 259 -20.77 7.19 -0.76
C LYS A 259 -21.93 6.47 -0.07
N LYS A 260 -23.18 6.73 -0.49
CA LYS A 260 -24.36 6.01 0.02
C LYS A 260 -24.17 4.49 -0.10
N PRO A 261 -24.45 3.71 0.94
CA PRO A 261 -24.39 2.26 0.87
C PRO A 261 -25.35 1.76 -0.21
N ARG A 262 -24.96 0.67 -0.92
CA ARG A 262 -25.80 0.09 -1.93
C ARG A 262 -26.94 -0.67 -1.26
N PRO A 263 -28.23 -0.36 -1.58
CA PRO A 263 -29.35 -1.18 -1.13
C PRO A 263 -29.23 -2.63 -1.61
N ARG A 264 -29.82 -3.54 -0.87
CA ARG A 264 -29.79 -4.97 -1.18
C ARG A 264 -30.51 -5.28 -2.49
N PHE A 265 -31.50 -4.47 -2.87
CA PHE A 265 -32.31 -4.56 -4.07
C PHE A 265 -32.45 -3.18 -4.70
N LEU A 266 -32.27 -3.08 -6.01
CA LEU A 266 -32.49 -1.89 -6.82
C LEU A 266 -33.31 -2.28 -8.05
N THR A 267 -34.20 -1.40 -8.46
CA THR A 267 -34.92 -1.49 -9.74
C THR A 267 -34.25 -0.63 -10.78
N GLY A 268 -34.36 -0.98 -12.06
CA GLY A 268 -33.77 -0.17 -13.12
C GLY A 268 -34.12 -0.69 -14.51
N PHE A 269 -33.55 -0.01 -15.51
CA PHE A 269 -33.77 -0.30 -16.92
C PHE A 269 -32.46 -0.64 -17.62
N THR A 270 -32.52 -1.58 -18.55
CA THR A 270 -31.40 -1.91 -19.42
C THR A 270 -31.68 -1.43 -20.83
N TYR A 271 -30.83 -0.56 -21.35
CA TYR A 271 -30.89 -0.03 -22.70
C TYR A 271 -29.93 -0.81 -23.61
N SER A 272 -30.37 -1.13 -24.81
CA SER A 272 -29.54 -1.70 -25.86
C SER A 272 -29.25 -0.64 -26.92
N ILE A 273 -27.97 -0.34 -27.14
CA ILE A 273 -27.51 0.73 -28.02
C ILE A 273 -26.51 0.15 -29.03
N GLU A 274 -26.69 0.49 -30.32
CA GLU A 274 -25.71 0.18 -31.36
C GLU A 274 -24.56 1.19 -31.29
N THR A 275 -23.33 0.70 -31.25
CA THR A 275 -22.11 1.52 -31.27
C THR A 275 -21.19 1.09 -32.40
N PRO A 276 -20.20 1.91 -32.81
CA PRO A 276 -19.21 1.50 -33.81
C PRO A 276 -18.40 0.25 -33.41
N LEU A 277 -18.38 -0.08 -32.12
CA LEU A 277 -17.70 -1.27 -31.56
C LEU A 277 -18.64 -2.47 -31.35
N GLY A 278 -19.88 -2.37 -31.84
CA GLY A 278 -20.92 -3.37 -31.67
C GLY A 278 -22.00 -2.95 -30.67
N LYS A 279 -22.83 -3.92 -30.29
CA LYS A 279 -23.96 -3.69 -29.40
C LYS A 279 -23.51 -3.47 -27.96
N ALA A 280 -23.96 -2.38 -27.32
CA ALA A 280 -23.78 -2.09 -25.93
C ALA A 280 -25.05 -2.24 -25.12
N PHE A 281 -24.95 -2.75 -23.89
CA PHE A 281 -26.04 -2.80 -22.92
C PHE A 281 -25.68 -1.91 -21.73
N ILE A 282 -26.55 -0.93 -21.47
CA ILE A 282 -26.39 0.01 -20.37
C ILE A 282 -27.53 -0.19 -19.39
N THR A 283 -27.22 -0.67 -18.18
CA THR A 283 -28.19 -0.81 -17.10
C THR A 283 -28.08 0.37 -16.15
N VAL A 284 -29.17 1.08 -15.94
CA VAL A 284 -29.28 2.17 -14.97
C VAL A 284 -30.24 1.74 -13.89
N ASN A 285 -29.77 1.63 -12.66
CA ASN A 285 -30.58 1.32 -11.50
C ASN A 285 -30.89 2.57 -10.68
N GLU A 286 -32.06 2.61 -10.06
CA GLU A 286 -32.60 3.74 -9.32
C GLU A 286 -32.66 3.44 -7.81
N ASN A 287 -32.62 4.50 -7.00
CA ASN A 287 -32.60 4.40 -5.53
C ASN A 287 -33.96 4.28 -4.83
N GLY A 288 -35.02 3.96 -5.58
CA GLY A 288 -36.40 3.93 -5.07
C GLY A 288 -37.12 5.28 -5.00
N SER A 289 -36.40 6.37 -5.29
CA SER A 289 -36.93 7.75 -5.39
C SER A 289 -36.85 8.28 -6.84
N ASN A 290 -36.79 7.41 -7.81
CA ASN A 290 -36.70 7.69 -9.26
C ASN A 290 -35.41 8.48 -9.63
N GLN A 291 -34.33 8.34 -8.82
CA GLN A 291 -33.04 8.93 -9.11
C GLN A 291 -32.05 7.85 -9.52
N PRO A 292 -31.23 8.07 -10.57
CA PRO A 292 -30.21 7.12 -10.96
C PRO A 292 -29.19 6.94 -9.84
N PHE A 293 -28.87 5.69 -9.53
CA PHE A 293 -28.01 5.33 -8.41
C PHE A 293 -26.76 4.55 -8.82
N GLU A 294 -26.88 3.67 -9.79
CA GLU A 294 -25.75 2.93 -10.35
C GLU A 294 -25.93 2.64 -11.84
N VAL A 295 -24.80 2.54 -12.54
CA VAL A 295 -24.76 2.27 -13.98
C VAL A 295 -23.79 1.12 -14.25
N PHE A 296 -24.27 0.15 -15.04
CA PHE A 296 -23.45 -0.92 -15.61
C PHE A 296 -23.38 -0.75 -17.12
N ILE A 297 -22.19 -0.85 -17.69
CA ILE A 297 -21.98 -0.75 -19.12
C ILE A 297 -21.28 -2.01 -19.60
N ASN A 298 -21.99 -2.80 -20.41
CA ASN A 298 -21.47 -4.00 -21.02
C ASN A 298 -21.35 -3.79 -22.53
N THR A 299 -20.11 -3.80 -23.03
CA THR A 299 -19.79 -3.64 -24.46
C THR A 299 -18.88 -4.76 -24.90
N ALA A 300 -18.94 -5.10 -26.19
CA ALA A 300 -18.02 -6.04 -26.80
C ALA A 300 -17.98 -7.44 -26.14
N LYS A 301 -16.96 -8.21 -26.45
CA LYS A 301 -16.76 -9.55 -25.90
C LYS A 301 -16.16 -9.47 -24.49
N ALA A 302 -16.68 -10.26 -23.57
CA ALA A 302 -16.15 -10.36 -22.21
C ALA A 302 -14.62 -10.65 -22.24
N GLY A 303 -13.86 -9.93 -21.40
CA GLY A 303 -12.40 -10.03 -21.32
C GLY A 303 -11.63 -9.21 -22.36
N SER A 304 -12.31 -8.41 -23.20
CA SER A 304 -11.63 -7.45 -24.10
C SER A 304 -11.28 -6.14 -23.37
N ASP A 305 -10.27 -5.42 -23.88
CA ASP A 305 -9.89 -4.09 -23.35
C ASP A 305 -11.07 -3.11 -23.39
N THR A 306 -11.88 -3.17 -24.43
CA THR A 306 -13.10 -2.35 -24.56
C THR A 306 -14.10 -2.64 -23.46
N ALA A 307 -14.30 -3.92 -23.10
CA ALA A 307 -15.19 -4.31 -22.01
C ALA A 307 -14.65 -3.81 -20.66
N ALA A 308 -13.33 -3.90 -20.43
CA ALA A 308 -12.69 -3.41 -19.21
C ALA A 308 -12.82 -1.89 -19.05
N VAL A 309 -12.60 -1.12 -20.11
CA VAL A 309 -12.78 0.34 -20.11
C VAL A 309 -14.25 0.71 -19.86
N SER A 310 -15.19 0.04 -20.50
CA SER A 310 -16.63 0.28 -20.32
C SER A 310 -17.09 -0.02 -18.89
N GLU A 311 -16.57 -1.09 -18.29
CA GLU A 311 -16.84 -1.42 -16.87
C GLU A 311 -16.27 -0.35 -15.94
N ALA A 312 -15.05 0.12 -16.20
CA ALA A 312 -14.42 1.19 -15.41
C ALA A 312 -15.23 2.49 -15.47
N ILE A 313 -15.73 2.88 -16.64
CA ILE A 313 -16.62 4.04 -16.83
C ILE A 313 -17.92 3.84 -16.05
N GLY A 314 -18.56 2.67 -16.13
CA GLY A 314 -19.77 2.35 -15.38
C GLY A 314 -19.59 2.45 -13.88
N ARG A 315 -18.45 1.98 -13.35
CA ARG A 315 -18.08 2.09 -11.94
C ARG A 315 -17.88 3.54 -11.51
N LEU A 316 -17.20 4.36 -12.33
CA LEU A 316 -16.98 5.78 -12.06
C LEU A 316 -18.31 6.55 -12.05
N LEU A 317 -19.19 6.32 -13.02
CA LEU A 317 -20.54 6.92 -13.06
C LEU A 317 -21.36 6.51 -11.83
N SER A 318 -21.34 5.23 -11.46
CA SER A 318 -22.04 4.74 -10.26
C SER A 318 -21.51 5.41 -8.98
N TYR A 319 -20.20 5.61 -8.89
CA TYR A 319 -19.60 6.32 -7.78
C TYR A 319 -20.08 7.77 -7.70
N THR A 320 -20.04 8.50 -8.82
CA THR A 320 -20.49 9.90 -8.92
C THR A 320 -21.97 10.04 -8.59
N LEU A 321 -22.84 9.16 -9.12
CA LEU A 321 -24.28 9.19 -8.85
C LEU A 321 -24.59 8.95 -7.36
N ARG A 322 -23.84 8.07 -6.71
CA ARG A 322 -24.02 7.79 -5.27
C ARG A 322 -23.54 8.92 -4.37
N LEU A 323 -22.63 9.76 -4.83
CA LEU A 323 -22.24 11.02 -4.18
C LEU A 323 -23.30 12.11 -4.45
N ALA A 324 -23.70 12.29 -5.71
CA ALA A 324 -24.63 13.34 -6.13
C ALA A 324 -26.05 13.17 -5.55
N SER A 325 -26.51 11.91 -5.31
CA SER A 325 -27.83 11.65 -4.73
C SER A 325 -27.98 12.09 -3.26
N THR A 326 -26.97 12.73 -2.69
CA THR A 326 -27.02 13.35 -1.36
C THR A 326 -27.43 14.83 -1.38
N ILE A 327 -27.49 15.45 -2.56
CA ILE A 327 -27.90 16.84 -2.72
C ILE A 327 -29.43 16.85 -2.93
N GLU A 328 -30.18 17.28 -1.92
CA GLU A 328 -31.56 17.70 -2.17
C GLU A 328 -31.53 18.99 -3.00
N PRO A 329 -32.28 19.09 -4.12
CA PRO A 329 -32.41 20.35 -4.81
C PRO A 329 -33.02 21.34 -3.83
N SER A 330 -32.30 22.38 -3.46
CA SER A 330 -32.88 23.51 -2.76
C SER A 330 -34.03 24.05 -3.61
N ARG A 331 -35.22 24.13 -3.03
CA ARG A 331 -36.41 24.77 -3.60
C ARG A 331 -36.13 26.23 -3.92
#